data_d5f3b80edb0e449473fac546b0b32a69
#
_entry.id   d5f3b80edb0e449473fac546b0b32a69
#
_cell.length_a   1.000
_cell.length_b   1.000
_cell.length_c   1.000
_cell.angle_alpha   90.00
_cell.angle_beta   90.00
_cell.angle_gamma   90.00
#
_symmetry.space_group_name_H-M   'P 1'
#
loop_
_entity.id
_entity.type
_entity.pdbx_description
1 polymer ?
#
loop_
_entity_poly.entity_id
_entity_poly.type
_entity_poly.pdbx_seq_one_letter_code
_entity_poly.pdbx_strand_id
1 'polypeptide(L)'
;MQTDAVWNLLAEQIEHGWDESLPKPAPNPDDLYRPTLIGAWSKNRLVGGAFVMPDSQDAKAFTSIGADKAAQAFERSCCMIQGVAVAAEHRREGIGLKIKRCCDLWAAQHDACIVLSIPTNAAAARMNEKAGYDVLPPQVALCVEVTDDDRGIVCCFPMGGDVPDSRWAFHIVAQPQWAPLAIGQCHMTGSGGRYDDHAIGWMYRADIMP
;
A
#
# COMPACT_ATOMS: atom_id res chain seq x y z
N MET A 1 -17.77 7.66 16.68
CA MET A 1 -17.90 9.11 16.34
C MET A 1 -16.78 9.63 15.44
N GLN A 2 -15.51 9.70 15.88
CA GLN A 2 -14.42 10.20 14.99
C GLN A 2 -14.08 9.22 13.86
N THR A 3 -14.03 7.94 14.15
CA THR A 3 -13.80 6.86 13.19
C THR A 3 -14.83 6.87 12.06
N ASP A 4 -16.12 7.01 12.40
CA ASP A 4 -17.20 7.05 11.42
C ASP A 4 -17.09 8.27 10.50
N ALA A 5 -16.68 9.41 11.03
CA ALA A 5 -16.53 10.63 10.23
C ALA A 5 -15.42 10.47 9.17
N VAL A 6 -14.28 9.86 9.52
CA VAL A 6 -13.19 9.60 8.56
C VAL A 6 -13.64 8.57 7.52
N TRP A 7 -14.27 7.48 7.96
CA TRP A 7 -14.80 6.45 7.06
C TRP A 7 -15.77 7.03 6.03
N ASN A 8 -16.74 7.83 6.49
CA ASN A 8 -17.74 8.44 5.63
C ASN A 8 -17.10 9.42 4.62
N LEU A 9 -16.13 10.24 5.06
CA LEU A 9 -15.40 11.12 4.15
C LEU A 9 -14.70 10.32 3.04
N LEU A 10 -14.06 9.19 3.38
CA LEU A 10 -13.39 8.35 2.40
C LEU A 10 -14.40 7.74 1.42
N ALA A 11 -15.50 7.18 1.94
CA ALA A 11 -16.56 6.59 1.13
C ALA A 11 -17.22 7.59 0.17
N GLU A 12 -17.37 8.85 0.57
CA GLU A 12 -17.94 9.91 -0.27
C GLU A 12 -16.97 10.43 -1.34
N GLN A 13 -15.66 10.36 -1.10
CA GLN A 13 -14.67 11.03 -1.94
C GLN A 13 -13.85 10.07 -2.83
N ILE A 14 -13.91 8.76 -2.55
CA ILE A 14 -13.16 7.74 -3.30
C ILE A 14 -14.12 7.02 -4.25
N GLU A 15 -13.92 7.23 -5.54
CA GLU A 15 -14.77 6.67 -6.60
C GLU A 15 -14.42 5.20 -6.93
N HIS A 16 -13.17 4.79 -6.71
CA HIS A 16 -12.66 3.47 -7.09
C HIS A 16 -11.87 2.82 -5.96
N GLY A 17 -12.06 1.51 -5.78
CA GLY A 17 -11.34 0.73 -4.77
C GLY A 17 -11.86 0.91 -3.33
N TRP A 18 -13.00 1.57 -3.16
CA TRP A 18 -13.70 1.70 -1.89
C TRP A 18 -15.01 0.95 -1.95
N ASP A 19 -15.07 -0.21 -1.32
CA ASP A 19 -16.23 -1.09 -1.35
C ASP A 19 -16.54 -1.69 0.03
N GLU A 20 -17.68 -2.42 0.11
CA GLU A 20 -18.15 -3.02 1.35
C GLU A 20 -17.29 -4.20 1.84
N SER A 21 -16.38 -4.73 1.00
CA SER A 21 -15.46 -5.82 1.36
C SER A 21 -14.30 -5.34 2.22
N LEU A 22 -14.02 -4.03 2.24
CA LEU A 22 -13.00 -3.46 3.09
C LEU A 22 -13.31 -3.69 4.57
N PRO A 23 -12.34 -4.15 5.37
CA PRO A 23 -12.56 -4.37 6.79
C PRO A 23 -12.87 -3.03 7.48
N LYS A 24 -14.01 -2.95 8.17
CA LYS A 24 -14.35 -1.75 8.95
C LYS A 24 -13.41 -1.63 10.14
N PRO A 25 -12.58 -0.59 10.22
CA PRO A 25 -11.68 -0.43 11.33
C PRO A 25 -12.46 -0.15 12.63
N ALA A 26 -12.11 -0.87 13.67
CA ALA A 26 -12.54 -0.58 15.02
C ALA A 26 -11.60 0.47 15.66
N PRO A 27 -12.02 1.17 16.73
CA PRO A 27 -11.11 1.97 17.54
C PRO A 27 -9.89 1.16 17.95
N ASN A 28 -8.72 1.74 17.84
CA ASN A 28 -7.42 1.08 18.08
C ASN A 28 -6.68 1.76 19.25
N PRO A 29 -7.16 1.62 20.51
CA PRO A 29 -6.59 2.31 21.67
C PRO A 29 -5.15 1.87 21.97
N ASP A 30 -4.78 0.68 21.56
CA ASP A 30 -3.44 0.11 21.80
C ASP A 30 -2.47 0.38 20.64
N ASP A 31 -2.91 1.09 19.61
CA ASP A 31 -2.15 1.38 18.39
C ASP A 31 -1.48 0.13 17.80
N LEU A 32 -2.24 -0.94 17.63
CA LEU A 32 -1.75 -2.19 17.07
C LEU A 32 -1.67 -2.12 15.54
N TYR A 33 -0.79 -2.93 14.95
CA TYR A 33 -0.67 -3.10 13.50
C TYR A 33 -1.90 -3.83 12.93
N ARG A 34 -2.94 -3.06 12.63
CA ARG A 34 -4.23 -3.52 12.11
C ARG A 34 -4.92 -2.40 11.32
N PRO A 35 -6.02 -2.69 10.58
CA PRO A 35 -6.76 -1.67 9.83
C PRO A 35 -7.04 -0.42 10.66
N THR A 36 -6.51 0.73 10.22
CA THR A 36 -6.51 1.98 10.98
C THR A 36 -6.93 3.16 10.10
N LEU A 37 -7.75 4.06 10.67
CA LEU A 37 -8.12 5.32 10.04
C LEU A 37 -7.27 6.46 10.60
N ILE A 38 -6.70 7.24 9.70
CA ILE A 38 -5.95 8.47 10.02
C ILE A 38 -6.80 9.66 9.61
N GLY A 39 -7.11 10.55 10.56
CA GLY A 39 -7.91 11.76 10.31
C GLY A 39 -7.08 13.05 10.43
N ALA A 40 -7.25 13.96 9.47
CA ALA A 40 -6.71 15.30 9.52
C ALA A 40 -7.80 16.29 9.96
N TRP A 41 -7.56 17.03 11.02
CA TRP A 41 -8.53 17.92 11.63
C TRP A 41 -8.04 19.37 11.63
N SER A 42 -8.93 20.31 11.31
CA SER A 42 -8.70 21.75 11.42
C SER A 42 -9.84 22.37 12.21
N LYS A 43 -9.56 23.04 13.32
CA LYS A 43 -10.57 23.70 14.20
C LYS A 43 -11.78 22.78 14.47
N ASN A 44 -11.53 21.53 14.86
CA ASN A 44 -12.52 20.49 15.14
C ASN A 44 -13.36 20.04 13.94
N ARG A 45 -13.02 20.44 12.71
CA ARG A 45 -13.62 19.91 11.46
C ARG A 45 -12.66 18.89 10.82
N LEU A 46 -13.21 17.78 10.39
CA LEU A 46 -12.48 16.81 9.58
C LEU A 46 -12.24 17.43 8.21
N VAL A 47 -10.97 17.51 7.78
CA VAL A 47 -10.57 18.11 6.51
C VAL A 47 -9.93 17.09 5.57
N GLY A 48 -9.63 15.88 6.05
CA GLY A 48 -9.09 14.80 5.24
C GLY A 48 -8.89 13.54 6.06
N GLY A 49 -8.58 12.43 5.38
CA GLY A 49 -8.30 11.17 6.04
C GLY A 49 -7.67 10.15 5.11
N ALA A 50 -7.19 9.08 5.72
CA ALA A 50 -6.71 7.89 5.03
C ALA A 50 -7.17 6.63 5.76
N PHE A 51 -7.21 5.54 5.01
CA PHE A 51 -7.35 4.20 5.52
C PHE A 51 -6.10 3.41 5.17
N VAL A 52 -5.40 2.90 6.17
CA VAL A 52 -4.19 2.10 6.05
C VAL A 52 -4.35 0.80 6.80
N MET A 53 -3.80 -0.29 6.27
CA MET A 53 -3.91 -1.62 6.87
C MET A 53 -2.72 -2.50 6.48
N PRO A 54 -2.41 -3.55 7.28
CA PRO A 54 -1.51 -4.62 6.83
C PRO A 54 -2.00 -5.18 5.49
N ASP A 55 -1.09 -5.50 4.59
CA ASP A 55 -1.49 -6.02 3.28
C ASP A 55 -1.73 -7.53 3.32
N SER A 56 -2.76 -7.93 4.04
CA SER A 56 -3.21 -9.31 4.15
C SER A 56 -3.85 -9.85 2.86
N GLN A 57 -4.25 -8.97 1.94
CA GLN A 57 -4.86 -9.40 0.68
C GLN A 57 -3.80 -9.93 -0.28
N ASP A 58 -2.74 -9.19 -0.51
CA ASP A 58 -1.66 -9.60 -1.40
C ASP A 58 -0.80 -10.71 -0.77
N ALA A 59 -0.72 -10.77 0.56
CA ALA A 59 -0.11 -11.91 1.28
C ALA A 59 -0.71 -13.28 0.88
N LYS A 60 -1.99 -13.33 0.48
CA LYS A 60 -2.66 -14.56 0.02
C LYS A 60 -2.02 -15.14 -1.25
N ALA A 61 -1.34 -14.32 -2.06
CA ALA A 61 -0.61 -14.83 -3.22
C ALA A 61 0.50 -15.80 -2.80
N PHE A 62 1.23 -15.48 -1.74
CA PHE A 62 2.26 -16.36 -1.16
C PHE A 62 1.64 -17.62 -0.52
N THR A 63 0.54 -17.48 0.22
CA THR A 63 -0.17 -18.63 0.79
C THR A 63 -0.70 -19.57 -0.30
N SER A 64 -1.17 -19.04 -1.43
CA SER A 64 -1.72 -19.83 -2.52
C SER A 64 -0.70 -20.78 -3.19
N ILE A 65 0.58 -20.51 -3.02
CA ILE A 65 1.69 -21.36 -3.51
C ILE A 65 2.37 -22.13 -2.38
N GLY A 66 1.77 -22.17 -1.18
CA GLY A 66 2.28 -22.91 -0.02
C GLY A 66 3.42 -22.23 0.73
N ALA A 67 3.63 -20.92 0.54
CA ALA A 67 4.71 -20.15 1.16
C ALA A 67 4.19 -19.34 2.37
N ASP A 68 3.65 -20.02 3.39
CA ASP A 68 2.98 -19.39 4.53
C ASP A 68 3.89 -18.49 5.37
N LYS A 69 5.17 -18.85 5.53
CA LYS A 69 6.13 -17.99 6.24
C LYS A 69 6.40 -16.70 5.45
N ALA A 70 6.58 -16.80 4.13
CA ALA A 70 6.74 -15.64 3.26
C ALA A 70 5.48 -14.75 3.28
N ALA A 71 4.28 -15.34 3.30
CA ALA A 71 3.03 -14.61 3.46
C ALA A 71 2.98 -13.81 4.75
N GLN A 72 3.35 -14.43 5.88
CA GLN A 72 3.41 -13.76 7.19
C GLN A 72 4.45 -12.64 7.22
N ALA A 73 5.63 -12.89 6.66
CA ALA A 73 6.69 -11.87 6.58
C ALA A 73 6.26 -10.70 5.69
N PHE A 74 5.63 -10.97 4.54
CA PHE A 74 5.06 -9.95 3.67
C PHE A 74 4.01 -9.10 4.39
N GLU A 75 3.00 -9.73 5.02
CA GLU A 75 1.93 -9.03 5.73
C GLU A 75 2.45 -8.12 6.85
N ARG A 76 3.50 -8.57 7.57
CA ARG A 76 4.14 -7.76 8.61
C ARG A 76 5.02 -6.65 8.08
N SER A 77 5.60 -6.83 6.89
CA SER A 77 6.53 -5.89 6.28
C SER A 77 5.82 -4.84 5.41
N CYS A 78 4.65 -5.17 4.89
CA CYS A 78 3.94 -4.37 3.90
C CYS A 78 2.59 -3.90 4.43
N CYS A 79 2.30 -2.61 4.26
CA CYS A 79 0.95 -2.09 4.46
C CYS A 79 0.43 -1.44 3.17
N MET A 80 -0.90 -1.48 3.02
CA MET A 80 -1.60 -0.87 1.90
C MET A 80 -2.35 0.37 2.37
N ILE A 81 -2.19 1.49 1.68
CA ILE A 81 -3.09 2.64 1.79
C ILE A 81 -4.25 2.40 0.84
N GLN A 82 -5.39 2.02 1.39
CA GLN A 82 -6.62 1.75 0.63
C GLN A 82 -7.26 3.02 0.09
N GLY A 83 -7.03 4.15 0.75
CA GLY A 83 -7.55 5.41 0.28
C GLY A 83 -7.03 6.60 1.03
N VAL A 84 -6.94 7.73 0.32
CA VAL A 84 -6.65 9.06 0.87
C VAL A 84 -7.64 10.04 0.29
N ALA A 85 -8.33 10.78 1.13
CA ALA A 85 -9.23 11.84 0.69
C ALA A 85 -9.00 13.15 1.46
N VAL A 86 -9.28 14.26 0.77
CA VAL A 86 -9.27 15.61 1.34
C VAL A 86 -10.57 16.30 0.92
N ALA A 87 -11.27 16.87 1.91
CA ALA A 87 -12.50 17.64 1.65
C ALA A 87 -12.26 18.67 0.55
N ALA A 88 -13.25 18.84 -0.34
CA ALA A 88 -13.08 19.58 -1.59
C ALA A 88 -12.56 21.02 -1.35
N GLU A 89 -13.10 21.69 -0.34
CA GLU A 89 -12.73 23.07 0.06
C GLU A 89 -11.32 23.20 0.61
N HIS A 90 -10.68 22.09 1.00
CA HIS A 90 -9.34 22.05 1.59
C HIS A 90 -8.30 21.40 0.66
N ARG A 91 -8.68 21.11 -0.59
CA ARG A 91 -7.74 20.56 -1.57
C ARG A 91 -6.67 21.59 -1.94
N ARG A 92 -5.50 21.10 -2.35
CA ARG A 92 -4.31 21.89 -2.73
C ARG A 92 -3.62 22.65 -1.59
N GLU A 93 -4.02 22.42 -0.34
CA GLU A 93 -3.36 22.96 0.87
C GLU A 93 -2.23 22.03 1.41
N GLY A 94 -1.87 20.97 0.68
CA GLY A 94 -0.86 20.00 1.09
C GLY A 94 -1.33 18.98 2.14
N ILE A 95 -2.63 18.95 2.47
CA ILE A 95 -3.20 18.06 3.50
C ILE A 95 -3.01 16.59 3.10
N GLY A 96 -3.30 16.22 1.85
CA GLY A 96 -3.11 14.84 1.36
C GLY A 96 -1.67 14.35 1.50
N LEU A 97 -0.69 15.21 1.23
CA LEU A 97 0.73 14.91 1.41
C LEU A 97 1.09 14.67 2.89
N LYS A 98 0.54 15.48 3.80
CA LYS A 98 0.74 15.30 5.24
C LYS A 98 0.10 13.99 5.73
N ILE A 99 -1.10 13.64 5.23
CA ILE A 99 -1.78 12.39 5.56
C ILE A 99 -0.93 11.20 5.10
N LYS A 100 -0.40 11.21 3.86
CA LYS A 100 0.48 10.12 3.40
C LYS A 100 1.71 9.95 4.29
N ARG A 101 2.36 11.03 4.68
CA ARG A 101 3.48 10.99 5.64
C ARG A 101 3.07 10.41 6.99
N CYS A 102 1.84 10.65 7.46
CA CYS A 102 1.33 10.00 8.66
C CYS A 102 1.14 8.49 8.46
N CYS A 103 0.71 8.04 7.27
CA CYS A 103 0.66 6.63 6.93
C CYS A 103 2.06 5.98 6.95
N ASP A 104 3.05 6.66 6.37
CA ASP A 104 4.45 6.20 6.37
C ASP A 104 5.00 6.07 7.80
N LEU A 105 4.75 7.08 8.63
CA LEU A 105 5.16 7.05 10.05
C LEU A 105 4.44 5.94 10.83
N TRP A 106 3.15 5.75 10.58
CA TRP A 106 2.38 4.67 11.19
C TRP A 106 2.96 3.31 10.80
N ALA A 107 3.27 3.09 9.52
CA ALA A 107 3.90 1.87 9.05
C ALA A 107 5.23 1.60 9.76
N ALA A 108 6.13 2.58 9.77
CA ALA A 108 7.44 2.46 10.41
C ALA A 108 7.34 2.21 11.93
N GLN A 109 6.35 2.79 12.61
CA GLN A 109 6.10 2.56 14.04
C GLN A 109 5.63 1.14 14.38
N HIS A 110 5.13 0.42 13.35
CA HIS A 110 4.66 -0.97 13.49
C HIS A 110 5.59 -1.98 12.80
N ASP A 111 6.85 -1.62 12.60
CA ASP A 111 7.88 -2.46 11.96
C ASP A 111 7.56 -2.88 10.52
N ALA A 112 6.62 -2.19 9.86
CA ALA A 112 6.43 -2.31 8.43
C ALA A 112 7.48 -1.46 7.70
N CYS A 113 8.06 -2.00 6.64
CA CYS A 113 9.12 -1.32 5.89
C CYS A 113 8.65 -0.80 4.53
N ILE A 114 7.52 -1.27 4.03
CA ILE A 114 6.99 -0.94 2.71
C ILE A 114 5.56 -0.43 2.85
N VAL A 115 5.30 0.73 2.26
CA VAL A 115 3.94 1.28 2.13
C VAL A 115 3.53 1.23 0.67
N LEU A 116 2.47 0.47 0.39
CA LEU A 116 1.89 0.31 -0.94
C LEU A 116 0.70 1.25 -1.13
N SER A 117 0.44 1.63 -2.36
CA SER A 117 -0.69 2.46 -2.75
C SER A 117 -1.03 2.23 -4.22
N ILE A 118 -2.31 2.38 -4.58
CA ILE A 118 -2.77 2.30 -5.97
C ILE A 118 -3.41 3.62 -6.36
N PRO A 119 -2.65 4.60 -6.88
CA PRO A 119 -3.25 5.80 -7.46
C PRO A 119 -4.06 5.43 -8.72
N THR A 120 -5.31 5.87 -8.77
CA THR A 120 -6.27 5.60 -9.84
C THR A 120 -6.40 6.73 -10.84
N ASN A 121 -5.66 7.82 -10.67
CA ASN A 121 -5.65 8.97 -11.56
C ASN A 121 -4.35 9.75 -11.48
N ALA A 122 -4.10 10.63 -12.43
CA ALA A 122 -2.88 11.42 -12.52
C ALA A 122 -2.64 12.37 -11.32
N ALA A 123 -3.70 12.84 -10.64
CA ALA A 123 -3.53 13.69 -9.47
C ALA A 123 -3.06 12.89 -8.26
N ALA A 124 -3.61 11.70 -8.06
CA ALA A 124 -3.17 10.76 -7.03
C ALA A 124 -1.74 10.27 -7.29
N ALA A 125 -1.38 9.95 -8.55
CA ALA A 125 -0.01 9.59 -8.92
C ALA A 125 0.99 10.69 -8.55
N ARG A 126 0.73 11.93 -8.96
CA ARG A 126 1.57 13.09 -8.61
C ARG A 126 1.66 13.34 -7.09
N MET A 127 0.61 13.04 -6.33
CA MET A 127 0.64 13.13 -4.88
C MET A 127 1.57 12.06 -4.28
N ASN A 128 1.54 10.83 -4.81
CA ASN A 128 2.46 9.76 -4.42
C ASN A 128 3.92 10.14 -4.70
N GLU A 129 4.23 10.59 -5.93
CA GLU A 129 5.58 11.06 -6.29
C GLU A 129 6.08 12.17 -5.36
N LYS A 130 5.25 13.16 -5.05
CA LYS A 130 5.59 14.24 -4.10
C LYS A 130 5.75 13.75 -2.67
N ALA A 131 5.13 12.64 -2.30
CA ALA A 131 5.32 12.01 -1.00
C ALA A 131 6.59 11.16 -0.92
N GLY A 132 7.29 10.94 -2.03
CA GLY A 132 8.50 10.14 -2.10
C GLY A 132 8.28 8.69 -2.54
N TYR A 133 7.08 8.38 -3.05
CA TYR A 133 6.78 7.05 -3.58
C TYR A 133 7.35 6.87 -4.98
N ASP A 134 7.91 5.72 -5.25
CA ASP A 134 8.13 5.23 -6.60
C ASP A 134 6.79 4.83 -7.22
N VAL A 135 6.42 5.45 -8.32
CA VAL A 135 5.16 5.20 -9.03
C VAL A 135 5.46 4.44 -10.32
N LEU A 136 4.99 3.21 -10.41
CA LEU A 136 5.21 2.38 -11.60
C LEU A 136 4.39 2.90 -12.81
N PRO A 137 4.84 2.61 -14.03
CA PRO A 137 4.03 2.88 -15.22
C PRO A 137 2.67 2.15 -15.19
N PRO A 138 1.65 2.62 -15.90
CA PRO A 138 0.40 1.88 -16.04
C PRO A 138 0.64 0.48 -16.61
N GLN A 139 -0.17 -0.50 -16.20
CA GLN A 139 -0.13 -1.90 -16.67
C GLN A 139 1.18 -2.65 -16.36
N VAL A 140 2.02 -2.11 -15.50
CA VAL A 140 3.21 -2.78 -14.99
C VAL A 140 2.84 -3.47 -13.67
N ALA A 141 3.24 -4.73 -13.52
CA ALA A 141 3.06 -5.48 -12.29
C ALA A 141 4.11 -5.08 -11.25
N LEU A 142 3.70 -5.00 -10.00
CA LEU A 142 4.61 -4.97 -8.85
C LEU A 142 5.06 -6.40 -8.57
N CYS A 143 6.36 -6.63 -8.44
CA CYS A 143 6.91 -7.90 -8.02
C CYS A 143 7.56 -7.75 -6.65
N VAL A 144 7.25 -8.65 -5.73
CA VAL A 144 7.86 -8.68 -4.40
C VAL A 144 8.49 -10.05 -4.19
N GLU A 145 9.77 -10.06 -3.84
CA GLU A 145 10.47 -11.25 -3.38
C GLU A 145 10.56 -11.19 -1.85
N VAL A 146 10.21 -12.29 -1.22
CA VAL A 146 10.42 -12.51 0.24
C VAL A 146 11.34 -13.71 0.36
N THR A 147 12.44 -13.57 1.08
CA THR A 147 13.35 -14.70 1.33
C THR A 147 12.85 -15.51 2.52
N ASP A 148 12.60 -16.80 2.29
CA ASP A 148 12.24 -17.78 3.32
C ASP A 148 13.23 -18.96 3.26
N ASP A 149 13.89 -19.25 4.38
CA ASP A 149 14.88 -20.33 4.50
C ASP A 149 15.89 -20.35 3.31
N ASP A 150 16.54 -19.24 3.05
CA ASP A 150 17.51 -18.99 1.94
C ASP A 150 16.94 -19.10 0.52
N ARG A 151 15.64 -19.15 0.35
CA ARG A 151 14.97 -19.13 -0.95
C ARG A 151 14.19 -17.85 -1.15
N GLY A 152 14.47 -17.16 -2.25
CA GLY A 152 13.64 -16.06 -2.72
C GLY A 152 12.32 -16.57 -3.29
N ILE A 153 11.20 -16.16 -2.68
CA ILE A 153 9.86 -16.48 -3.16
C ILE A 153 9.27 -15.21 -3.76
N VAL A 154 9.00 -15.24 -5.05
CA VAL A 154 8.53 -14.08 -5.81
C VAL A 154 7.04 -14.20 -6.07
N CYS A 155 6.29 -13.17 -5.71
CA CYS A 155 4.93 -12.96 -6.18
C CYS A 155 4.86 -11.66 -6.99
N CYS A 156 4.15 -11.71 -8.13
CA CYS A 156 3.91 -10.55 -8.95
C CYS A 156 2.41 -10.21 -8.92
N PHE A 157 2.15 -8.94 -8.68
CA PHE A 157 0.81 -8.38 -8.52
C PHE A 157 0.47 -7.54 -9.76
N PRO A 158 -0.31 -8.12 -10.71
CA PRO A 158 -0.69 -7.39 -11.92
C PRO A 158 -1.54 -6.18 -11.56
N MET A 159 -1.34 -5.08 -12.27
CA MET A 159 -2.29 -4.00 -12.27
C MET A 159 -3.36 -4.35 -13.31
N GLY A 160 -4.52 -4.72 -12.84
CA GLY A 160 -5.68 -5.05 -13.67
C GLY A 160 -6.90 -4.28 -13.19
N GLY A 161 -7.98 -4.32 -13.99
CA GLY A 161 -9.27 -3.77 -13.62
C GLY A 161 -9.75 -2.67 -14.56
N ASP A 162 -10.95 -2.18 -14.26
CA ASP A 162 -11.71 -1.24 -15.10
C ASP A 162 -11.20 0.21 -15.02
N VAL A 163 -10.12 0.47 -14.29
CA VAL A 163 -9.54 1.81 -14.12
C VAL A 163 -8.20 1.90 -14.87
N PRO A 164 -8.19 2.42 -16.11
CA PRO A 164 -7.03 2.37 -17.01
C PRO A 164 -5.78 3.08 -16.48
N ASP A 165 -5.95 4.10 -15.64
CA ASP A 165 -4.85 4.91 -15.09
C ASP A 165 -4.30 4.36 -13.76
N SER A 166 -4.83 3.24 -13.27
CA SER A 166 -4.33 2.60 -12.06
C SER A 166 -2.91 2.10 -12.24
N ARG A 167 -2.11 2.31 -11.22
CA ARG A 167 -0.72 1.89 -11.19
C ARG A 167 -0.26 1.60 -9.78
N TRP A 168 0.75 0.77 -9.63
CA TRP A 168 1.38 0.56 -8.35
C TRP A 168 2.23 1.75 -7.94
N ALA A 169 2.23 2.03 -6.65
CA ALA A 169 3.17 2.94 -6.01
C ALA A 169 3.64 2.33 -4.70
N PHE A 170 4.92 2.47 -4.39
CA PHE A 170 5.49 1.99 -3.13
C PHE A 170 6.47 3.00 -2.54
N HIS A 171 6.62 2.97 -1.22
CA HIS A 171 7.59 3.75 -0.48
C HIS A 171 8.28 2.88 0.56
N ILE A 172 9.61 2.92 0.59
CA ILE A 172 10.42 2.25 1.60
C ILE A 172 10.58 3.20 2.78
N VAL A 173 10.02 2.85 3.92
CA VAL A 173 9.96 3.72 5.11
C VAL A 173 10.89 3.25 6.24
N ALA A 174 11.34 2.00 6.19
CA ALA A 174 12.26 1.40 7.15
C ALA A 174 13.05 0.25 6.52
N GLN A 175 13.98 -0.32 7.26
CA GLN A 175 14.62 -1.58 6.88
C GLN A 175 13.73 -2.76 7.26
N PRO A 176 13.76 -3.86 6.49
CA PRO A 176 12.99 -5.06 6.81
C PRO A 176 13.39 -5.64 8.18
N GLN A 177 12.39 -6.05 8.97
CA GLN A 177 12.57 -6.65 10.29
C GLN A 177 12.22 -8.15 10.29
N TRP A 178 11.47 -8.63 9.30
CA TRP A 178 10.83 -9.94 9.31
C TRP A 178 11.45 -10.94 8.35
N ALA A 179 11.86 -10.50 7.18
CA ALA A 179 12.56 -11.29 6.17
C ALA A 179 13.29 -10.35 5.20
N PRO A 180 14.37 -10.79 4.53
CA PRO A 180 14.91 -10.07 3.40
C PRO A 180 13.85 -9.87 2.33
N LEU A 181 13.79 -8.67 1.75
CA LEU A 181 12.79 -8.27 0.77
C LEU A 181 13.43 -7.63 -0.45
N ALA A 182 12.85 -7.90 -1.61
CA ALA A 182 13.14 -7.13 -2.82
C ALA A 182 11.85 -6.69 -3.50
N ILE A 183 11.88 -5.50 -4.10
CA ILE A 183 10.79 -4.97 -4.91
C ILE A 183 11.30 -4.73 -6.32
N GLY A 184 10.50 -5.15 -7.27
CA GLY A 184 10.74 -4.97 -8.67
C GLY A 184 9.47 -4.73 -9.46
N GLN A 185 9.65 -4.61 -10.77
CA GLN A 185 8.57 -4.45 -11.72
C GLN A 185 8.75 -5.41 -12.89
N CYS A 186 7.64 -5.87 -13.46
CA CYS A 186 7.68 -6.60 -14.71
C CYS A 186 6.52 -6.19 -15.63
N HIS A 187 6.78 -6.26 -16.94
CA HIS A 187 5.72 -6.16 -17.93
C HIS A 187 5.08 -7.53 -18.09
N MET A 188 3.75 -7.60 -18.05
CA MET A 188 3.03 -8.82 -18.36
C MET A 188 3.18 -9.14 -19.85
N THR A 189 3.81 -10.24 -20.18
CA THR A 189 3.89 -10.73 -21.56
C THR A 189 2.77 -11.73 -21.82
N GLY A 190 1.79 -11.35 -22.66
CA GLY A 190 0.80 -12.26 -23.25
C GLY A 190 -0.45 -12.53 -22.41
N SER A 191 -1.45 -13.09 -23.04
CA SER A 191 -2.80 -13.36 -22.53
C SER A 191 -2.91 -14.52 -21.51
N GLY A 192 -1.82 -14.97 -20.93
CA GLY A 192 -1.76 -16.14 -20.06
C GLY A 192 -1.23 -15.94 -18.65
N GLY A 193 -0.91 -14.70 -18.26
CA GLY A 193 -0.48 -14.41 -16.87
C GLY A 193 0.81 -15.10 -16.41
N ARG A 194 1.65 -15.59 -17.32
CA ARG A 194 2.98 -16.10 -16.99
C ARG A 194 3.97 -14.96 -16.97
N TYR A 195 4.66 -14.83 -15.85
CA TYR A 195 5.80 -13.93 -15.70
C TYR A 195 7.05 -14.66 -16.18
N ASP A 196 7.90 -13.94 -16.90
CA ASP A 196 9.26 -14.39 -17.12
C ASP A 196 10.10 -13.86 -15.95
N ASP A 197 10.54 -14.76 -15.07
CA ASP A 197 11.35 -14.40 -13.88
C ASP A 197 12.63 -13.65 -14.27
N HIS A 198 13.09 -13.79 -15.51
CA HIS A 198 14.25 -13.07 -16.05
C HIS A 198 13.92 -11.62 -16.48
N ALA A 199 12.63 -11.27 -16.56
CA ALA A 199 12.16 -9.95 -16.98
C ALA A 199 11.88 -8.99 -15.80
N ILE A 200 12.13 -9.41 -14.54
CA ILE A 200 11.91 -8.54 -13.37
C ILE A 200 13.03 -7.51 -13.27
N GLY A 201 12.68 -6.25 -13.43
CA GLY A 201 13.56 -5.13 -13.12
C GLY A 201 13.52 -4.85 -11.62
N TRP A 202 14.49 -5.35 -10.87
CA TRP A 202 14.60 -5.11 -9.44
C TRP A 202 14.97 -3.65 -9.16
N MET A 203 14.17 -2.98 -8.33
CA MET A 203 14.30 -1.57 -7.95
C MET A 203 14.88 -1.40 -6.55
N TYR A 204 14.60 -2.36 -5.65
CA TYR A 204 15.03 -2.32 -4.26
C TYR A 204 15.34 -3.74 -3.79
N ARG A 205 16.42 -3.89 -3.02
CA ARG A 205 16.77 -5.13 -2.30
C ARG A 205 17.31 -4.77 -0.93
N ALA A 206 16.82 -5.43 0.10
CA ALA A 206 17.32 -5.26 1.46
C ALA A 206 17.37 -6.59 2.20
N ASP A 207 18.46 -6.76 2.90
CA ASP A 207 18.62 -7.84 3.88
C ASP A 207 18.02 -7.40 5.22
N ILE A 208 17.70 -8.38 6.10
CA ILE A 208 17.30 -8.07 7.47
C ILE A 208 18.45 -7.31 8.15
N MET A 209 18.12 -6.30 8.93
CA MET A 209 19.11 -5.66 9.80
C MET A 209 19.63 -6.68 10.82
N PRO A 210 20.96 -6.75 11.02
CA PRO A 210 21.57 -7.65 12.02
C PRO A 210 21.20 -7.26 13.46
#